data_1d7839abd7ae2a067901143f7dc59462
#
_entry.id   1d7839abd7ae2a067901143f7dc59462
#
_cell.length_a   1.000
_cell.length_b   1.000
_cell.length_c   1.000
_cell.angle_alpha   90.00
_cell.angle_beta   90.00
_cell.angle_gamma   90.00
#
_symmetry.space_group_name_H-M   'P 1'
#
loop_
_entity.id
_entity.type
_entity.pdbx_description
1 polymer ?
#
loop_
_entity_poly.entity_id
_entity_poly.type
_entity_poly.pdbx_seq_one_letter_code
_entity_poly.pdbx_strand_id
1 'polypeptide(L)'
;MRRGMRPHHMLTGWPDKGSPMHFMRFAWIANHANQGAEIGYELFKPWRKYDAVVFLKSMEMGCDRLLESLKASGIVCVFEANVDYYTLRGNDSLPQEILPSEAQRQAAIRMTTSADKVIASSRHLAGICSAWNSRTSWVPDNIPDRWIGGQASQRPVRGGRLQLWWSGVASKLGDLLEIEKPLRTFSDKIHLHLVTGDLPSALDRLPEGQGTRLRELLADLHVTIHRFRDVPSLLALYRSGGVIISPRQLANPYNQSHTEWKITLGMAAGLPAIASPQPSYLDVAEIADHPKAVTICASDADWCDAFAEAMGDVDFEDRSRASLDVVQRHYSSSVVAKMHSREMLELLSK
;
A
#
# COMPACT_ATOMS: atom_id res chain seq x y z
N MET A 1 0.61 -31.77 14.61
CA MET A 1 -0.57 -31.88 13.73
C MET A 1 -1.58 -32.81 14.42
N ARG A 2 -2.74 -32.27 14.81
CA ARG A 2 -3.88 -33.07 15.29
C ARG A 2 -4.44 -33.83 14.08
N ARG A 3 -4.43 -35.17 14.11
CA ARG A 3 -5.11 -36.00 13.12
C ARG A 3 -6.63 -35.74 13.22
N GLY A 4 -7.24 -35.19 12.19
CA GLY A 4 -8.70 -35.16 12.10
C GLY A 4 -9.35 -34.08 11.27
N MET A 5 -8.77 -32.92 11.07
CA MET A 5 -9.34 -31.91 10.17
C MET A 5 -8.43 -31.69 8.97
N ARG A 6 -8.93 -31.92 7.75
CA ARG A 6 -8.24 -31.45 6.56
C ARG A 6 -8.34 -29.93 6.58
N PRO A 7 -7.20 -29.19 6.55
CA PRO A 7 -7.27 -27.75 6.40
C PRO A 7 -7.94 -27.44 5.06
N HIS A 8 -8.85 -26.45 5.05
CA HIS A 8 -9.33 -25.91 3.79
C HIS A 8 -8.16 -25.30 3.06
N HIS A 9 -7.84 -25.75 1.85
CA HIS A 9 -6.73 -25.24 1.08
C HIS A 9 -7.19 -24.10 0.19
N MET A 10 -6.50 -22.99 0.26
CA MET A 10 -6.75 -21.85 -0.60
C MET A 10 -5.55 -21.56 -1.49
N LEU A 11 -5.82 -20.95 -2.63
CA LEU A 11 -4.81 -20.67 -3.63
C LEU A 11 -4.76 -19.22 -4.02
N THR A 12 -3.57 -18.76 -4.30
CA THR A 12 -3.40 -17.54 -5.08
C THR A 12 -3.15 -17.90 -6.54
N GLY A 13 -3.94 -17.31 -7.44
CA GLY A 13 -3.59 -17.33 -8.87
C GLY A 13 -2.36 -16.46 -9.11
N TRP A 14 -1.43 -16.94 -9.87
CA TRP A 14 -0.32 -16.30 -10.59
C TRP A 14 0.21 -14.95 -10.04
N PRO A 15 0.71 -14.79 -8.84
CA PRO A 15 1.57 -13.67 -8.58
C PRO A 15 2.96 -13.97 -9.15
N ASP A 16 3.52 -13.04 -9.87
CA ASP A 16 4.97 -13.03 -10.08
C ASP A 16 5.66 -13.13 -8.70
N LYS A 17 6.45 -14.18 -8.49
CA LYS A 17 7.11 -14.47 -7.21
C LYS A 17 8.02 -13.33 -6.73
N GLY A 18 8.46 -12.45 -7.63
CA GLY A 18 9.22 -11.24 -7.33
C GLY A 18 8.35 -10.01 -7.04
N SER A 19 7.04 -10.06 -7.26
CA SER A 19 6.14 -8.94 -7.05
C SER A 19 5.96 -8.63 -5.56
N PRO A 20 5.96 -7.35 -5.15
CA PRO A 20 5.55 -6.94 -3.81
C PRO A 20 4.18 -7.48 -3.41
N MET A 21 3.25 -7.60 -4.36
CA MET A 21 1.91 -8.15 -4.13
C MET A 21 1.94 -9.61 -3.67
N HIS A 22 2.85 -10.43 -4.22
CA HIS A 22 3.02 -11.80 -3.77
C HIS A 22 3.35 -11.87 -2.27
N PHE A 23 4.23 -11.01 -1.77
CA PHE A 23 4.59 -10.98 -0.36
C PHE A 23 3.46 -10.41 0.50
N MET A 24 2.94 -9.24 0.16
CA MET A 24 1.96 -8.50 0.96
C MET A 24 0.60 -9.19 1.01
N ARG A 25 0.14 -9.75 -0.12
CA ARG A 25 -1.22 -10.30 -0.23
C ARG A 25 -1.28 -11.83 -0.10
N PHE A 26 -0.15 -12.51 -0.13
CA PHE A 26 -0.13 -13.95 -0.03
C PHE A 26 0.90 -14.48 0.98
N ALA A 27 2.21 -14.34 0.75
CA ALA A 27 3.22 -15.07 1.51
C ALA A 27 3.20 -14.73 3.01
N TRP A 28 3.01 -13.46 3.37
CA TRP A 28 2.96 -13.05 4.78
C TRP A 28 1.66 -13.48 5.44
N ILE A 29 0.52 -13.40 4.73
CA ILE A 29 -0.77 -13.91 5.20
C ILE A 29 -0.70 -15.42 5.40
N ALA A 30 -0.20 -16.15 4.40
CA ALA A 30 -0.07 -17.60 4.44
C ALA A 30 0.83 -18.08 5.59
N ASN A 31 1.93 -17.35 5.87
CA ASN A 31 2.85 -17.69 6.95
C ASN A 31 2.17 -17.70 8.33
N HIS A 32 1.21 -16.82 8.57
CA HIS A 32 0.44 -16.77 9.81
C HIS A 32 -0.74 -17.74 9.79
N ALA A 33 -1.53 -17.75 8.72
CA ALA A 33 -2.70 -18.61 8.62
C ALA A 33 -2.37 -20.11 8.66
N ASN A 34 -1.26 -20.52 8.04
CA ASN A 34 -0.80 -21.92 8.04
C ASN A 34 -0.32 -22.43 9.42
N GLN A 35 -0.16 -21.54 10.40
CA GLN A 35 0.10 -21.94 11.80
C GLN A 35 -1.18 -22.40 12.50
N GLY A 36 -2.36 -22.01 12.00
CA GLY A 36 -3.67 -22.49 12.43
C GLY A 36 -4.03 -23.85 11.83
N ALA A 37 -5.10 -24.46 12.33
CA ALA A 37 -5.60 -25.75 11.84
C ALA A 37 -6.79 -25.60 10.85
N GLU A 38 -7.34 -24.39 10.69
CA GLU A 38 -8.59 -24.18 9.97
C GLU A 38 -8.39 -23.95 8.47
N ILE A 39 -7.40 -23.16 8.10
CA ILE A 39 -7.12 -22.80 6.71
C ILE A 39 -5.64 -23.04 6.39
N GLY A 40 -5.38 -23.64 5.23
CA GLY A 40 -4.06 -23.75 4.62
C GLY A 40 -3.97 -22.97 3.34
N TYR A 41 -2.90 -22.19 3.17
CA TYR A 41 -2.61 -21.44 1.97
C TYR A 41 -1.40 -22.02 1.25
N GLU A 42 -1.53 -22.24 -0.05
CA GLU A 42 -0.38 -22.59 -0.91
C GLU A 42 -0.54 -21.95 -2.30
N LEU A 43 0.55 -21.87 -3.05
CA LEU A 43 0.48 -21.49 -4.45
C LEU A 43 -0.25 -22.55 -5.27
N PHE A 44 -0.98 -22.10 -6.30
CA PHE A 44 -1.78 -22.95 -7.18
C PHE A 44 -0.96 -24.09 -7.83
N LYS A 45 -1.51 -25.28 -7.73
CA LYS A 45 -1.01 -26.49 -8.38
C LYS A 45 -2.18 -27.15 -9.11
N PRO A 46 -2.20 -27.17 -10.43
CA PRO A 46 -3.35 -27.66 -11.22
C PRO A 46 -3.77 -29.10 -10.90
N TRP A 47 -2.86 -29.91 -10.34
CA TRP A 47 -3.10 -31.30 -9.98
C TRP A 47 -3.63 -31.51 -8.56
N ARG A 48 -3.79 -30.43 -7.77
CA ARG A 48 -4.36 -30.49 -6.42
C ARG A 48 -5.83 -30.12 -6.41
N LYS A 49 -6.55 -30.66 -5.42
CA LYS A 49 -7.93 -30.26 -5.10
C LYS A 49 -7.90 -29.18 -4.05
N TYR A 50 -8.75 -28.18 -4.22
CA TYR A 50 -8.88 -27.01 -3.35
C TYR A 50 -10.34 -26.74 -3.04
N ASP A 51 -10.60 -26.16 -1.87
CA ASP A 51 -11.93 -25.70 -1.50
C ASP A 51 -12.15 -24.28 -2.05
N ALA A 52 -11.09 -23.48 -2.13
CA ALA A 52 -11.14 -22.15 -2.71
C ALA A 52 -9.89 -21.78 -3.49
N VAL A 53 -10.05 -20.91 -4.48
CA VAL A 53 -8.96 -20.28 -5.27
C VAL A 53 -9.07 -18.77 -5.17
N VAL A 54 -7.97 -18.12 -4.78
CA VAL A 54 -7.85 -16.66 -4.75
C VAL A 54 -7.06 -16.19 -5.98
N PHE A 55 -7.70 -15.37 -6.79
CA PHE A 55 -7.11 -14.74 -7.97
C PHE A 55 -6.54 -13.37 -7.58
N LEU A 56 -5.26 -13.34 -7.20
CA LEU A 56 -4.60 -12.11 -6.77
C LEU A 56 -4.28 -11.22 -7.98
N LYS A 57 -5.09 -10.18 -8.21
CA LYS A 57 -4.93 -9.25 -9.34
C LYS A 57 -4.82 -9.97 -10.71
N SER A 58 -5.26 -11.20 -10.79
CA SER A 58 -5.12 -12.03 -11.98
C SER A 58 -6.23 -11.70 -12.98
N MET A 59 -5.87 -10.96 -14.02
CA MET A 59 -6.78 -10.48 -15.07
C MET A 59 -6.26 -10.79 -16.46
N GLU A 60 -5.21 -11.62 -16.57
CA GLU A 60 -4.61 -12.03 -17.82
C GLU A 60 -5.63 -12.85 -18.65
N MET A 61 -5.37 -12.93 -19.94
CA MET A 61 -6.23 -13.66 -20.88
C MET A 61 -6.42 -15.13 -20.43
N GLY A 62 -7.66 -15.50 -20.19
CA GLY A 62 -8.05 -16.86 -19.76
C GLY A 62 -8.25 -17.02 -18.27
N CYS A 63 -7.93 -16.03 -17.41
CA CYS A 63 -8.23 -16.10 -15.97
C CYS A 63 -9.73 -16.18 -15.72
N ASP A 64 -10.53 -15.44 -16.46
CA ASP A 64 -11.99 -15.49 -16.39
C ASP A 64 -12.54 -16.89 -16.74
N ARG A 65 -12.04 -17.53 -17.80
CA ARG A 65 -12.41 -18.90 -18.18
C ARG A 65 -11.97 -19.94 -17.14
N LEU A 66 -10.77 -19.77 -16.57
CA LEU A 66 -10.33 -20.64 -15.48
C LEU A 66 -11.22 -20.50 -14.26
N LEU A 67 -11.58 -19.28 -13.88
CA LEU A 67 -12.49 -18.99 -12.78
C LEU A 67 -13.84 -19.70 -12.99
N GLU A 68 -14.45 -19.56 -14.15
CA GLU A 68 -15.71 -20.21 -14.49
C GLU A 68 -15.62 -21.74 -14.45
N SER A 69 -14.52 -22.31 -14.95
CA SER A 69 -14.29 -23.76 -14.91
C SER A 69 -14.14 -24.30 -13.49
N LEU A 70 -13.44 -23.56 -12.61
CA LEU A 70 -13.28 -23.92 -11.21
C LEU A 70 -14.64 -23.87 -10.47
N LYS A 71 -15.42 -22.82 -10.71
CA LYS A 71 -16.79 -22.69 -10.14
C LYS A 71 -17.69 -23.82 -10.60
N ALA A 72 -17.66 -24.19 -11.87
CA ALA A 72 -18.41 -25.32 -12.39
C ALA A 72 -18.01 -26.64 -11.73
N SER A 73 -16.81 -26.73 -11.20
CA SER A 73 -16.31 -27.87 -10.43
C SER A 73 -16.59 -27.77 -8.92
N GLY A 74 -17.38 -26.78 -8.47
CA GLY A 74 -17.75 -26.58 -7.07
C GLY A 74 -16.66 -25.93 -6.22
N ILE A 75 -15.65 -25.32 -6.84
CA ILE A 75 -14.57 -24.62 -6.14
C ILE A 75 -14.96 -23.15 -5.97
N VAL A 76 -14.83 -22.63 -4.75
CA VAL A 76 -15.08 -21.22 -4.44
C VAL A 76 -13.97 -20.35 -5.07
N CYS A 77 -14.37 -19.31 -5.79
CA CYS A 77 -13.44 -18.41 -6.47
C CYS A 77 -13.51 -16.99 -5.89
N VAL A 78 -12.39 -16.49 -5.40
CA VAL A 78 -12.25 -15.14 -4.84
C VAL A 78 -11.35 -14.31 -5.73
N PHE A 79 -11.75 -13.08 -6.03
CA PHE A 79 -10.90 -12.12 -6.74
C PHE A 79 -10.37 -11.07 -5.77
N GLU A 80 -9.05 -10.86 -5.74
CA GLU A 80 -8.40 -9.77 -5.01
C GLU A 80 -8.10 -8.60 -5.93
N ALA A 81 -8.79 -7.47 -5.68
CA ALA A 81 -8.59 -6.19 -6.36
C ALA A 81 -7.61 -5.31 -5.57
N ASN A 82 -6.63 -4.70 -6.27
CA ASN A 82 -5.55 -3.92 -5.64
C ASN A 82 -5.51 -2.46 -6.02
N VAL A 83 -6.00 -2.09 -7.18
CA VAL A 83 -6.10 -0.71 -7.68
C VAL A 83 -7.33 -0.55 -8.55
N ASP A 84 -7.75 0.68 -8.77
CA ASP A 84 -8.89 0.99 -9.63
C ASP A 84 -8.54 0.82 -11.10
N TYR A 85 -8.90 -0.34 -11.67
CA TYR A 85 -8.94 -0.58 -13.11
C TYR A 85 -10.33 -0.34 -13.71
N TYR A 86 -11.34 0.04 -12.91
CA TYR A 86 -12.72 0.19 -13.35
C TYR A 86 -13.00 1.58 -13.91
N THR A 87 -12.26 2.59 -13.44
CA THR A 87 -12.42 3.99 -13.84
C THR A 87 -11.28 4.43 -14.75
N LEU A 88 -11.57 4.69 -16.04
CA LEU A 88 -10.56 5.14 -17.00
C LEU A 88 -10.42 6.66 -17.03
N ARG A 89 -11.54 7.38 -16.91
CA ARG A 89 -11.55 8.85 -16.97
C ARG A 89 -10.83 9.46 -15.76
N GLY A 90 -10.15 10.57 -16.00
CA GLY A 90 -9.45 11.31 -14.94
C GLY A 90 -8.06 10.73 -14.61
N ASN A 91 -7.54 9.78 -15.42
CA ASN A 91 -6.21 9.20 -15.23
C ASN A 91 -5.13 9.81 -16.15
N ASP A 92 -5.43 10.93 -16.83
CA ASP A 92 -4.57 11.52 -17.87
C ASP A 92 -3.20 11.99 -17.36
N SER A 93 -3.07 12.23 -16.05
CA SER A 93 -1.80 12.60 -15.40
C SER A 93 -0.88 11.41 -15.08
N LEU A 94 -1.34 10.17 -15.31
CA LEU A 94 -0.54 8.98 -15.03
C LEU A 94 0.49 8.72 -16.13
N PRO A 95 1.68 8.18 -15.78
CA PRO A 95 2.61 7.64 -16.76
C PRO A 95 1.96 6.54 -17.62
N GLN A 96 2.31 6.49 -18.89
CA GLN A 96 1.71 5.58 -19.87
C GLN A 96 1.78 4.09 -19.45
N GLU A 97 2.85 3.71 -18.75
CA GLU A 97 3.07 2.31 -18.34
C GLU A 97 2.07 1.82 -17.27
N ILE A 98 1.46 2.76 -16.52
CA ILE A 98 0.50 2.42 -15.45
C ILE A 98 -0.91 2.89 -15.75
N LEU A 99 -1.12 3.54 -16.88
CA LEU A 99 -2.44 4.03 -17.31
C LEU A 99 -3.39 2.83 -17.54
N PRO A 100 -4.54 2.74 -16.82
CA PRO A 100 -5.48 1.65 -17.03
C PRO A 100 -6.05 1.66 -18.45
N SER A 101 -6.05 0.50 -19.11
CA SER A 101 -6.61 0.33 -20.46
C SER A 101 -8.05 -0.19 -20.41
N GLU A 102 -8.82 -0.01 -21.51
CA GLU A 102 -10.16 -0.58 -21.62
C GLU A 102 -10.14 -2.11 -21.52
N ALA A 103 -9.10 -2.77 -22.06
CA ALA A 103 -8.95 -4.22 -21.94
C ALA A 103 -8.76 -4.65 -20.47
N GLN A 104 -7.95 -3.94 -19.70
CA GLN A 104 -7.80 -4.18 -18.24
C GLN A 104 -9.09 -3.92 -17.49
N ARG A 105 -9.80 -2.82 -17.83
CA ARG A 105 -11.11 -2.50 -17.23
C ARG A 105 -12.10 -3.65 -17.44
N GLN A 106 -12.26 -4.12 -18.68
CA GLN A 106 -13.18 -5.22 -19.00
C GLN A 106 -12.79 -6.51 -18.27
N ALA A 107 -11.49 -6.80 -18.18
CA ALA A 107 -11.01 -7.97 -17.45
C ALA A 107 -11.29 -7.84 -15.95
N ALA A 108 -11.06 -6.68 -15.34
CA ALA A 108 -11.38 -6.43 -13.93
C ALA A 108 -12.88 -6.59 -13.65
N ILE A 109 -13.74 -6.03 -14.51
CA ILE A 109 -15.20 -6.17 -14.39
C ILE A 109 -15.62 -7.64 -14.46
N ARG A 110 -15.13 -8.40 -15.47
CA ARG A 110 -15.45 -9.84 -15.58
C ARG A 110 -15.03 -10.61 -14.34
N MET A 111 -13.78 -10.46 -13.90
CA MET A 111 -13.28 -11.16 -12.71
C MET A 111 -14.09 -10.81 -11.47
N THR A 112 -14.40 -9.52 -11.25
CA THR A 112 -15.22 -9.05 -10.12
C THR A 112 -16.63 -9.61 -10.16
N THR A 113 -17.29 -9.57 -11.32
CA THR A 113 -18.67 -10.03 -11.47
C THR A 113 -18.80 -11.56 -11.32
N SER A 114 -17.82 -12.31 -11.85
CA SER A 114 -17.87 -13.78 -11.84
C SER A 114 -17.39 -14.39 -10.52
N ALA A 115 -16.60 -13.70 -9.72
CA ALA A 115 -16.11 -14.22 -8.45
C ALA A 115 -17.24 -14.42 -7.42
N ASP A 116 -17.11 -15.45 -6.57
CA ASP A 116 -18.04 -15.68 -5.46
C ASP A 116 -17.90 -14.60 -4.37
N LYS A 117 -16.72 -13.99 -4.27
CA LYS A 117 -16.41 -12.87 -3.39
C LYS A 117 -15.27 -12.04 -3.95
N VAL A 118 -15.28 -10.75 -3.63
CA VAL A 118 -14.18 -9.84 -3.91
C VAL A 118 -13.54 -9.37 -2.61
N ILE A 119 -12.21 -9.39 -2.55
CA ILE A 119 -11.43 -8.77 -1.47
C ILE A 119 -10.69 -7.59 -2.08
N ALA A 120 -10.97 -6.37 -1.62
CA ALA A 120 -10.31 -5.17 -2.06
C ALA A 120 -9.24 -4.73 -1.07
N SER A 121 -8.15 -4.15 -1.57
CA SER A 121 -7.02 -3.73 -0.75
C SER A 121 -7.22 -2.39 -0.01
N SER A 122 -8.22 -1.60 -0.37
CA SER A 122 -8.64 -0.40 0.35
C SER A 122 -10.15 -0.31 0.45
N ARG A 123 -10.67 0.44 1.44
CA ARG A 123 -12.12 0.67 1.59
C ARG A 123 -12.72 1.39 0.39
N HIS A 124 -11.96 2.36 -0.15
CA HIS A 124 -12.36 3.09 -1.36
C HIS A 124 -12.55 2.13 -2.55
N LEU A 125 -11.59 1.24 -2.77
CA LEU A 125 -11.67 0.24 -3.84
C LEU A 125 -12.80 -0.77 -3.60
N ALA A 126 -13.04 -1.15 -2.34
CA ALA A 126 -14.18 -2.00 -1.99
C ALA A 126 -15.52 -1.35 -2.37
N GLY A 127 -15.66 -0.05 -2.14
CA GLY A 127 -16.82 0.72 -2.60
C GLY A 127 -17.01 0.67 -4.12
N ILE A 128 -15.92 0.80 -4.90
CA ILE A 128 -15.96 0.67 -6.36
C ILE A 128 -16.35 -0.75 -6.78
N CYS A 129 -15.71 -1.77 -6.22
CA CYS A 129 -15.98 -3.17 -6.57
C CYS A 129 -17.41 -3.59 -6.21
N SER A 130 -18.01 -3.02 -5.16
CA SER A 130 -19.36 -3.36 -4.70
C SER A 130 -20.45 -3.06 -5.74
N ALA A 131 -20.18 -2.16 -6.69
CA ALA A 131 -21.07 -1.90 -7.82
C ALA A 131 -21.19 -3.11 -8.77
N TRP A 132 -20.21 -4.02 -8.76
CA TRP A 132 -20.14 -5.20 -9.63
C TRP A 132 -20.35 -6.52 -8.88
N ASN A 133 -20.04 -6.52 -7.57
CA ASN A 133 -20.22 -7.70 -6.73
C ASN A 133 -20.57 -7.28 -5.29
N SER A 134 -21.81 -7.54 -4.88
CA SER A 134 -22.29 -7.19 -3.52
C SER A 134 -21.57 -7.95 -2.39
N ARG A 135 -20.88 -9.05 -2.69
CA ARG A 135 -20.05 -9.80 -1.75
C ARG A 135 -18.63 -9.27 -1.78
N THR A 136 -18.46 -7.97 -1.60
CA THR A 136 -17.15 -7.31 -1.53
C THR A 136 -16.82 -6.97 -0.08
N SER A 137 -15.58 -7.28 0.32
CA SER A 137 -15.01 -6.87 1.60
C SER A 137 -13.65 -6.21 1.42
N TRP A 138 -13.21 -5.52 2.46
CA TRP A 138 -11.90 -4.90 2.53
C TRP A 138 -10.97 -5.69 3.44
N VAL A 139 -9.76 -5.95 2.97
CA VAL A 139 -8.64 -6.46 3.76
C VAL A 139 -7.40 -5.65 3.38
N PRO A 140 -6.77 -4.91 4.30
CA PRO A 140 -5.64 -4.02 3.99
C PRO A 140 -4.39 -4.78 3.57
N ASP A 141 -3.41 -4.06 3.03
CA ASP A 141 -2.04 -4.54 2.94
C ASP A 141 -1.46 -4.69 4.34
N ASN A 142 -0.46 -5.54 4.51
CA ASN A 142 0.06 -5.87 5.83
C ASN A 142 1.57 -5.65 5.95
N ILE A 143 2.01 -5.53 7.21
CA ILE A 143 3.41 -5.40 7.60
C ILE A 143 3.80 -6.61 8.44
N PRO A 144 4.87 -7.35 8.10
CA PRO A 144 5.36 -8.45 8.93
C PRO A 144 5.60 -8.04 10.38
N ASP A 145 5.06 -8.81 11.33
CA ASP A 145 5.14 -8.50 12.78
C ASP A 145 6.57 -8.23 13.23
N ARG A 146 7.55 -8.98 12.71
CA ARG A 146 8.98 -8.80 13.01
C ARG A 146 9.58 -7.47 12.52
N TRP A 147 8.88 -6.73 11.67
CA TRP A 147 9.32 -5.43 11.17
C TRP A 147 8.76 -4.28 11.99
N ILE A 148 7.71 -4.52 12.77
CA ILE A 148 7.06 -3.52 13.61
C ILE A 148 7.84 -3.44 14.92
N GLY A 149 8.30 -2.25 15.26
CA GLY A 149 9.02 -2.00 16.51
C GLY A 149 10.36 -1.32 16.31
N GLY A 150 10.94 -0.97 17.45
CA GLY A 150 12.05 -0.03 17.52
C GLY A 150 11.48 1.38 17.50
N GLN A 151 11.52 2.08 18.63
CA GLN A 151 11.26 3.53 18.59
C GLN A 151 12.19 4.14 17.55
N ALA A 152 11.69 5.10 16.77
CA ALA A 152 12.56 5.98 16.02
C ALA A 152 13.55 6.57 17.03
N SER A 153 14.79 6.12 16.95
CA SER A 153 15.79 6.38 17.98
C SER A 153 16.22 7.86 18.02
N GLN A 154 15.72 8.68 17.10
CA GLN A 154 16.12 10.06 16.95
C GLN A 154 14.93 10.93 16.53
N ARG A 155 14.90 12.12 17.13
CA ARG A 155 13.95 13.19 16.82
C ARG A 155 13.91 13.52 15.33
N PRO A 156 12.83 14.15 14.83
CA PRO A 156 12.68 14.47 13.41
C PRO A 156 13.68 15.49 12.92
N VAL A 157 14.28 16.30 13.80
CA VAL A 157 15.24 17.34 13.45
C VAL A 157 16.67 16.89 13.74
N ARG A 158 17.53 16.93 12.73
CA ARG A 158 18.97 16.65 12.83
C ARG A 158 19.75 17.74 12.14
N GLY A 159 20.77 18.28 12.82
CA GLY A 159 21.60 19.38 12.28
C GLY A 159 20.77 20.63 11.91
N GLY A 160 19.71 20.93 12.68
CA GLY A 160 18.81 22.04 12.44
C GLY A 160 17.80 21.80 11.29
N ARG A 161 17.77 20.64 10.65
CA ARG A 161 16.87 20.33 9.54
C ARG A 161 15.92 19.19 9.88
N LEU A 162 14.66 19.37 9.52
CA LEU A 162 13.62 18.34 9.56
C LEU A 162 13.95 17.24 8.54
N GLN A 163 14.04 15.98 9.00
CA GLN A 163 14.32 14.83 8.15
C GLN A 163 13.02 14.32 7.54
N LEU A 164 12.86 14.49 6.24
CA LEU A 164 11.69 14.06 5.47
C LEU A 164 12.03 12.81 4.66
N TRP A 165 11.26 11.75 4.83
CA TRP A 165 11.43 10.50 4.09
C TRP A 165 10.35 10.31 3.05
N TRP A 166 10.74 10.21 1.80
CA TRP A 166 9.89 9.79 0.71
C TRP A 166 10.43 8.49 0.11
N SER A 167 9.58 7.50 -0.11
CA SER A 167 9.94 6.27 -0.84
C SER A 167 8.91 5.97 -1.91
N GLY A 168 9.36 5.44 -3.03
CA GLY A 168 8.45 5.05 -4.10
C GLY A 168 9.15 4.60 -5.36
N VAL A 169 8.35 4.00 -6.26
CA VAL A 169 8.80 3.67 -7.61
C VAL A 169 8.94 4.94 -8.45
N ALA A 170 9.74 4.85 -9.51
CA ALA A 170 10.06 5.95 -10.41
C ALA A 170 8.83 6.72 -10.91
N SER A 171 7.78 6.00 -11.32
CA SER A 171 6.54 6.58 -11.84
C SER A 171 5.73 7.41 -10.81
N LYS A 172 6.11 7.39 -9.54
CA LYS A 172 5.46 8.16 -8.45
C LYS A 172 6.27 9.37 -7.98
N LEU A 173 7.42 9.63 -8.58
CA LEU A 173 8.24 10.79 -8.24
C LEU A 173 7.51 12.11 -8.52
N GLY A 174 6.65 12.16 -9.53
CA GLY A 174 5.82 13.30 -9.85
C GLY A 174 4.88 13.74 -8.71
N ASP A 175 4.54 12.82 -7.78
CA ASP A 175 3.75 13.15 -6.59
C ASP A 175 4.43 14.24 -5.71
N LEU A 176 5.76 14.37 -5.75
CA LEU A 176 6.50 15.41 -5.02
C LEU A 176 6.19 16.83 -5.53
N LEU A 177 5.77 16.98 -6.78
CA LEU A 177 5.39 18.28 -7.35
C LEU A 177 4.09 18.84 -6.76
N GLU A 178 3.26 17.97 -6.15
CA GLU A 178 2.04 18.40 -5.43
C GLU A 178 2.35 19.25 -4.20
N ILE A 179 3.58 19.17 -3.70
CA ILE A 179 4.07 19.93 -2.54
C ILE A 179 5.33 20.74 -2.87
N GLU A 180 5.52 21.11 -4.14
CA GLU A 180 6.68 21.88 -4.59
C GLU A 180 6.85 23.18 -3.79
N LYS A 181 5.76 23.95 -3.60
CA LYS A 181 5.80 25.23 -2.90
C LYS A 181 6.16 25.07 -1.41
N PRO A 182 5.53 24.17 -0.61
CA PRO A 182 5.98 23.87 0.75
C PRO A 182 7.45 23.46 0.82
N LEU A 183 7.91 22.56 -0.07
CA LEU A 183 9.32 22.14 -0.08
C LEU A 183 10.26 23.31 -0.34
N ARG A 184 9.97 24.19 -1.30
CA ARG A 184 10.77 25.42 -1.57
C ARG A 184 10.73 26.38 -0.39
N THR A 185 9.58 26.57 0.26
CA THR A 185 9.43 27.46 1.43
C THR A 185 10.31 27.05 2.60
N PHE A 186 10.55 25.74 2.75
CA PHE A 186 11.39 25.17 3.83
C PHE A 186 12.74 24.65 3.35
N SER A 187 13.22 25.04 2.16
CA SER A 187 14.39 24.45 1.51
C SER A 187 15.66 24.44 2.37
N ASP A 188 15.89 25.47 3.18
CA ASP A 188 17.01 25.60 4.12
C ASP A 188 16.79 24.83 5.43
N LYS A 189 15.56 24.46 5.76
CA LYS A 189 15.14 23.88 7.04
C LYS A 189 14.77 22.39 6.94
N ILE A 190 14.76 21.81 5.76
CA ILE A 190 14.46 20.40 5.53
C ILE A 190 15.65 19.67 4.96
N HIS A 191 15.67 18.35 5.17
CA HIS A 191 16.54 17.41 4.47
C HIS A 191 15.66 16.30 3.90
N LEU A 192 15.56 16.21 2.60
CA LEU A 192 14.75 15.24 1.89
C LEU A 192 15.55 13.98 1.58
N HIS A 193 15.13 12.86 2.14
CA HIS A 193 15.64 11.54 1.83
C HIS A 193 14.75 10.86 0.80
N LEU A 194 15.27 10.63 -0.40
CA LEU A 194 14.55 9.93 -1.48
C LEU A 194 15.03 8.49 -1.55
N VAL A 195 14.13 7.53 -1.31
CA VAL A 195 14.40 6.11 -1.49
C VAL A 195 13.67 5.62 -2.73
N THR A 196 14.43 5.41 -3.81
CA THR A 196 13.88 5.04 -5.12
C THR A 196 14.86 4.16 -5.90
N GLY A 197 14.52 3.83 -7.14
CA GLY A 197 15.43 3.17 -8.07
C GLY A 197 16.51 4.09 -8.63
N ASP A 198 16.82 3.94 -9.90
CA ASP A 198 17.74 4.83 -10.63
C ASP A 198 17.07 6.18 -10.91
N LEU A 199 17.43 7.22 -10.15
CA LEU A 199 16.76 8.52 -10.21
C LEU A 199 16.90 9.21 -11.59
N PRO A 200 18.08 9.29 -12.24
CA PRO A 200 18.19 9.91 -13.56
C PRO A 200 17.23 9.29 -14.57
N SER A 201 17.28 7.97 -14.73
CA SER A 201 16.37 7.23 -15.61
C SER A 201 14.89 7.39 -15.21
N ALA A 202 14.59 7.56 -13.94
CA ALA A 202 13.24 7.78 -13.45
C ALA A 202 12.69 9.15 -13.89
N LEU A 203 13.50 10.19 -13.77
CA LEU A 203 13.13 11.55 -14.17
C LEU A 203 12.88 11.68 -15.67
N ASP A 204 13.64 10.95 -16.50
CA ASP A 204 13.48 10.94 -17.95
C ASP A 204 12.16 10.29 -18.42
N ARG A 205 11.57 9.43 -17.58
CA ARG A 205 10.32 8.71 -17.88
C ARG A 205 9.07 9.40 -17.33
N LEU A 206 9.22 10.49 -16.58
CA LEU A 206 8.07 11.26 -16.13
C LEU A 206 7.37 11.96 -17.31
N PRO A 207 6.07 12.25 -17.21
CA PRO A 207 5.36 13.06 -18.20
C PRO A 207 6.08 14.36 -18.55
N GLU A 208 5.85 14.86 -19.77
CA GLU A 208 6.53 16.03 -20.32
C GLU A 208 6.54 17.22 -19.33
N GLY A 209 7.71 17.81 -19.15
CA GLY A 209 7.94 18.93 -18.23
C GLY A 209 8.05 18.56 -16.74
N GLN A 210 7.47 17.46 -16.28
CA GLN A 210 7.54 17.08 -14.86
C GLN A 210 8.97 16.71 -14.44
N GLY A 211 9.69 15.97 -15.28
CA GLY A 211 11.07 15.59 -15.00
C GLY A 211 11.99 16.79 -14.83
N THR A 212 11.84 17.81 -15.68
CA THR A 212 12.62 19.07 -15.58
C THR A 212 12.29 19.82 -14.30
N ARG A 213 11.00 20.07 -14.03
CA ARG A 213 10.56 20.73 -12.80
C ARG A 213 11.06 20.01 -11.53
N LEU A 214 11.03 18.69 -11.54
CA LEU A 214 11.51 17.92 -10.38
C LEU A 214 13.03 18.00 -10.23
N ARG A 215 13.81 18.00 -11.33
CA ARG A 215 15.27 18.26 -11.26
C ARG A 215 15.58 19.62 -10.64
N GLU A 216 14.89 20.66 -11.08
CA GLU A 216 15.03 22.04 -10.54
C GLU A 216 14.68 22.07 -9.05
N LEU A 217 13.53 21.47 -8.67
CA LEU A 217 13.15 21.37 -7.26
C LEU A 217 14.20 20.68 -6.42
N LEU A 218 14.70 19.52 -6.86
CA LEU A 218 15.69 18.73 -6.11
C LEU A 218 17.04 19.44 -6.02
N ALA A 219 17.39 20.30 -6.99
CA ALA A 219 18.61 21.09 -6.96
C ALA A 219 18.56 22.21 -5.91
N ASP A 220 17.38 22.71 -5.56
CA ASP A 220 17.18 23.76 -4.57
C ASP A 220 17.07 23.24 -3.13
N LEU A 221 17.04 21.91 -2.94
CA LEU A 221 16.86 21.28 -1.66
C LEU A 221 18.12 20.55 -1.16
N HIS A 222 18.22 20.37 0.15
CA HIS A 222 19.14 19.38 0.71
C HIS A 222 18.55 17.98 0.50
N VAL A 223 19.12 17.21 -0.43
CA VAL A 223 18.62 15.89 -0.81
C VAL A 223 19.67 14.82 -0.62
N THR A 224 19.29 13.70 -0.03
CA THR A 224 20.06 12.45 -0.07
C THR A 224 19.26 11.38 -0.80
N ILE A 225 19.88 10.81 -1.84
CA ILE A 225 19.27 9.75 -2.64
C ILE A 225 19.76 8.40 -2.13
N HIS A 226 18.83 7.53 -1.75
CA HIS A 226 19.09 6.18 -1.33
C HIS A 226 18.55 5.21 -2.40
N ARG A 227 19.40 4.33 -2.89
CA ARG A 227 18.94 3.27 -3.78
C ARG A 227 18.14 2.24 -2.98
N PHE A 228 16.89 2.00 -3.38
CA PHE A 228 16.09 0.92 -2.81
C PHE A 228 16.77 -0.43 -3.04
N ARG A 229 16.93 -1.22 -2.01
CA ARG A 229 17.46 -2.60 -2.06
C ARG A 229 16.37 -3.60 -1.71
N ASP A 230 15.86 -3.50 -0.49
CA ASP A 230 14.80 -4.34 0.08
C ASP A 230 14.09 -3.58 1.21
N VAL A 231 12.98 -4.13 1.69
CA VAL A 231 12.20 -3.50 2.76
C VAL A 231 12.93 -3.45 4.10
N PRO A 232 13.65 -4.50 4.55
CA PRO A 232 14.46 -4.40 5.77
C PRO A 232 15.49 -3.27 5.76
N SER A 233 16.18 -3.06 4.63
CA SER A 233 17.12 -1.94 4.47
C SER A 233 16.41 -0.59 4.53
N LEU A 234 15.22 -0.46 3.94
CA LEU A 234 14.40 0.75 4.02
C LEU A 234 13.98 1.05 5.47
N LEU A 235 13.52 0.04 6.20
CA LEU A 235 13.17 0.19 7.61
C LEU A 235 14.37 0.59 8.48
N ALA A 236 15.58 0.08 8.17
CA ALA A 236 16.79 0.50 8.85
C ALA A 236 17.09 1.99 8.63
N LEU A 237 16.85 2.52 7.42
CA LEU A 237 16.94 3.95 7.13
C LEU A 237 15.90 4.74 7.94
N TYR A 238 14.64 4.33 7.94
CA TYR A 238 13.57 5.01 8.68
C TYR A 238 13.84 5.09 10.18
N ARG A 239 14.42 4.05 10.79
CA ARG A 239 14.81 4.05 12.22
C ARG A 239 15.85 5.10 12.58
N SER A 240 16.46 5.78 11.60
CA SER A 240 17.33 6.92 11.87
C SER A 240 16.57 8.19 12.30
N GLY A 241 15.24 8.18 12.28
CA GLY A 241 14.38 9.30 12.69
C GLY A 241 13.89 10.15 11.53
N GLY A 242 12.98 11.06 11.81
CA GLY A 242 12.32 11.89 10.82
C GLY A 242 10.82 11.68 10.76
N VAL A 243 10.19 12.14 9.67
CA VAL A 243 8.79 11.92 9.34
C VAL A 243 8.64 11.38 7.93
N ILE A 244 7.64 10.54 7.73
CA ILE A 244 7.27 10.09 6.38
C ILE A 244 6.49 11.19 5.70
N ILE A 245 6.80 11.50 4.44
CA ILE A 245 5.95 12.31 3.58
C ILE A 245 5.36 11.45 2.47
N SER A 246 4.06 11.61 2.24
CA SER A 246 3.37 10.93 1.15
C SER A 246 2.41 11.88 0.42
N PRO A 247 2.95 12.85 -0.35
CA PRO A 247 2.12 13.61 -1.28
C PRO A 247 1.56 12.69 -2.36
N ARG A 248 0.38 13.05 -2.90
CA ARG A 248 -0.32 12.29 -3.93
C ARG A 248 -1.05 13.18 -4.91
N GLN A 249 -0.92 12.86 -6.17
CA GLN A 249 -1.80 13.41 -7.22
C GLN A 249 -3.18 12.74 -7.11
N LEU A 250 -4.09 13.38 -6.39
CA LEU A 250 -5.44 12.84 -6.13
C LEU A 250 -6.46 13.19 -7.22
N ALA A 251 -6.07 13.94 -8.24
CA ALA A 251 -6.95 14.20 -9.39
C ALA A 251 -7.30 12.94 -10.19
N ASN A 252 -6.55 11.84 -10.01
CA ASN A 252 -6.78 10.60 -10.73
C ASN A 252 -7.33 9.47 -9.83
N PRO A 253 -8.37 8.73 -10.29
CA PRO A 253 -9.00 7.65 -9.55
C PRO A 253 -8.04 6.50 -9.20
N TYR A 254 -7.09 6.22 -10.09
CA TYR A 254 -6.08 5.19 -9.85
C TYR A 254 -5.27 5.46 -8.58
N ASN A 255 -4.83 6.69 -8.34
CA ASN A 255 -4.10 7.06 -7.12
C ASN A 255 -5.01 7.02 -5.88
N GLN A 256 -6.28 7.42 -6.00
CA GLN A 256 -7.23 7.37 -4.89
C GLN A 256 -7.45 5.95 -4.36
N SER A 257 -7.36 4.95 -5.21
CA SER A 257 -7.61 3.55 -4.85
C SER A 257 -6.43 2.84 -4.16
N HIS A 258 -5.24 3.46 -4.16
CA HIS A 258 -4.05 2.86 -3.55
C HIS A 258 -4.20 2.65 -2.04
N THR A 259 -3.43 1.68 -1.54
CA THR A 259 -3.37 1.33 -0.12
C THR A 259 -2.54 2.33 0.68
N GLU A 260 -2.67 2.24 1.98
CA GLU A 260 -1.92 2.98 3.01
C GLU A 260 -0.48 2.49 3.20
N TRP A 261 -0.06 1.44 2.52
CA TRP A 261 1.19 0.73 2.78
C TRP A 261 2.43 1.63 2.83
N LYS A 262 2.46 2.70 2.03
CA LYS A 262 3.59 3.65 2.02
C LYS A 262 3.78 4.34 3.38
N ILE A 263 2.69 4.81 4.01
CA ILE A 263 2.78 5.47 5.32
C ILE A 263 2.88 4.43 6.44
N THR A 264 2.14 3.34 6.39
CA THR A 264 2.17 2.30 7.43
C THR A 264 3.52 1.61 7.53
N LEU A 265 4.27 1.48 6.43
CA LEU A 265 5.63 0.97 6.47
C LEU A 265 6.58 1.89 7.26
N GLY A 266 6.47 3.20 7.10
CA GLY A 266 7.24 4.16 7.90
C GLY A 266 6.79 4.18 9.36
N MET A 267 5.48 4.13 9.58
CA MET A 267 4.89 4.03 10.92
C MET A 267 5.33 2.76 11.66
N ALA A 268 5.57 1.65 10.94
CA ALA A 268 6.14 0.42 11.52
C ALA A 268 7.57 0.60 12.07
N ALA A 269 8.28 1.61 11.61
CA ALA A 269 9.58 2.03 12.14
C ALA A 269 9.48 3.16 13.20
N GLY A 270 8.25 3.55 13.57
CA GLY A 270 7.97 4.60 14.54
C GLY A 270 8.01 6.03 13.96
N LEU A 271 7.95 6.20 12.65
CA LEU A 271 7.89 7.53 12.04
C LEU A 271 6.43 7.99 11.91
N PRO A 272 6.06 9.18 12.43
CA PRO A 272 4.81 9.83 12.08
C PRO A 272 4.75 10.14 10.58
N ALA A 273 3.55 10.25 10.03
CA ALA A 273 3.34 10.55 8.62
C ALA A 273 2.70 11.92 8.39
N ILE A 274 3.12 12.61 7.33
CA ILE A 274 2.46 13.80 6.76
C ILE A 274 2.04 13.41 5.34
N ALA A 275 0.75 13.48 5.02
CA ALA A 275 0.23 12.88 3.81
C ALA A 275 -0.91 13.67 3.19
N SER A 276 -1.08 13.55 1.87
CA SER A 276 -2.27 14.03 1.15
C SER A 276 -3.54 13.28 1.61
N PRO A 277 -4.75 13.85 1.42
CA PRO A 277 -6.00 13.23 1.83
C PRO A 277 -6.42 12.07 0.91
N GLN A 278 -5.51 11.10 0.68
CA GLN A 278 -5.83 9.86 0.01
C GLN A 278 -6.80 9.05 0.87
N PRO A 279 -7.87 8.43 0.31
CA PRO A 279 -8.89 7.74 1.11
C PRO A 279 -8.31 6.75 2.13
N SER A 280 -7.34 5.91 1.74
CA SER A 280 -6.72 4.96 2.66
C SER A 280 -5.86 5.62 3.75
N TYR A 281 -5.33 6.82 3.52
CA TYR A 281 -4.59 7.58 4.54
C TYR A 281 -5.52 8.23 5.54
N LEU A 282 -6.71 8.67 5.08
CA LEU A 282 -7.78 9.13 5.98
C LEU A 282 -8.25 8.00 6.89
N ASP A 283 -8.40 6.77 6.37
CA ASP A 283 -8.72 5.60 7.17
C ASP A 283 -7.67 5.36 8.29
N VAL A 284 -6.37 5.51 7.99
CA VAL A 284 -5.31 5.37 9.00
C VAL A 284 -5.35 6.49 10.03
N ALA A 285 -5.59 7.74 9.59
CA ALA A 285 -5.67 8.89 10.50
C ALA A 285 -6.87 8.79 11.45
N GLU A 286 -8.01 8.24 10.97
CA GLU A 286 -9.22 8.05 11.77
C GLU A 286 -9.03 7.05 12.92
N ILE A 287 -8.26 5.98 12.69
CA ILE A 287 -8.05 4.93 13.70
C ILE A 287 -6.84 5.17 14.61
N ALA A 288 -6.07 6.22 14.37
CA ALA A 288 -4.90 6.55 15.19
C ALA A 288 -5.31 7.13 16.54
N ASP A 289 -4.78 6.59 17.64
CA ASP A 289 -5.04 7.10 19.00
C ASP A 289 -4.50 8.51 19.22
N HIS A 290 -3.48 8.92 18.48
CA HIS A 290 -2.94 10.28 18.50
C HIS A 290 -3.20 10.96 17.14
N PRO A 291 -3.89 12.12 17.12
CA PRO A 291 -4.32 12.77 15.87
C PRO A 291 -3.17 13.17 14.94
N LYS A 292 -1.95 13.26 15.46
CA LYS A 292 -0.75 13.63 14.70
C LYS A 292 0.17 12.45 14.38
N ALA A 293 -0.24 11.22 14.64
CA ALA A 293 0.44 10.05 14.10
C ALA A 293 0.41 10.05 12.57
N VAL A 294 -0.72 10.55 11.99
CA VAL A 294 -0.86 10.87 10.57
C VAL A 294 -1.47 12.27 10.45
N THR A 295 -0.67 13.23 9.98
CA THR A 295 -1.15 14.59 9.67
C THR A 295 -1.59 14.63 8.22
N ILE A 296 -2.87 14.93 7.98
CA ILE A 296 -3.45 15.04 6.63
C ILE A 296 -3.37 16.48 6.15
N CYS A 297 -2.81 16.69 4.96
CA CYS A 297 -2.60 18.00 4.34
C CYS A 297 -3.30 18.07 2.98
N ALA A 298 -4.28 18.95 2.84
CA ALA A 298 -5.07 19.15 1.63
C ALA A 298 -4.62 20.38 0.81
N SER A 299 -3.80 21.25 1.41
CA SER A 299 -3.33 22.51 0.79
C SER A 299 -1.85 22.76 1.10
N ASP A 300 -1.23 23.66 0.34
CA ASP A 300 0.14 24.14 0.62
C ASP A 300 0.28 24.70 2.05
N ALA A 301 -0.74 25.36 2.56
CA ALA A 301 -0.74 25.89 3.92
C ALA A 301 -0.67 24.78 4.95
N ASP A 302 -1.50 23.73 4.80
CA ASP A 302 -1.49 22.56 5.71
C ASP A 302 -0.11 21.88 5.73
N TRP A 303 0.53 21.73 4.55
CA TRP A 303 1.89 21.17 4.46
C TRP A 303 2.94 22.04 5.15
N CYS A 304 2.85 23.39 4.98
CA CYS A 304 3.74 24.32 5.67
C CYS A 304 3.56 24.26 7.20
N ASP A 305 2.32 24.23 7.67
CA ASP A 305 2.00 24.13 9.10
C ASP A 305 2.48 22.79 9.67
N ALA A 306 2.27 21.69 8.95
CA ALA A 306 2.73 20.36 9.35
C ALA A 306 4.28 20.27 9.44
N PHE A 307 4.99 20.90 8.51
CA PHE A 307 6.47 20.96 8.57
C PHE A 307 6.94 21.82 9.74
N ALA A 308 6.33 22.99 9.96
CA ALA A 308 6.67 23.87 11.10
C ALA A 308 6.42 23.17 12.43
N GLU A 309 5.29 22.47 12.55
CA GLU A 309 4.95 21.70 13.74
C GLU A 309 5.92 20.55 13.98
N ALA A 310 6.25 19.76 12.95
CA ALA A 310 7.21 18.66 13.05
C ALA A 310 8.61 19.13 13.43
N MET A 311 8.97 20.36 13.10
CA MET A 311 10.22 20.99 13.54
C MET A 311 10.20 21.38 15.02
N GLY A 312 9.04 21.74 15.58
CA GLY A 312 8.89 22.10 16.98
C GLY A 312 8.98 20.91 17.94
N ASP A 313 8.63 19.72 17.48
CA ASP A 313 8.86 18.40 18.09
C ASP A 313 8.49 18.23 19.56
N VAL A 314 7.37 18.83 19.98
CA VAL A 314 6.96 18.81 21.40
C VAL A 314 6.44 17.44 21.84
N ASP A 315 5.83 16.65 20.94
CA ASP A 315 5.11 15.40 21.21
C ASP A 315 5.55 14.22 20.31
N PHE A 316 6.77 14.28 19.77
CA PHE A 316 7.25 13.28 18.80
C PHE A 316 7.21 11.84 19.35
N GLU A 317 7.56 11.63 20.61
CA GLU A 317 7.55 10.30 21.21
C GLU A 317 6.13 9.70 21.27
N ASP A 318 5.13 10.51 21.60
CA ASP A 318 3.73 10.09 21.64
C ASP A 318 3.20 9.81 20.24
N ARG A 319 3.55 10.66 19.28
CA ARG A 319 3.23 10.45 17.84
C ARG A 319 3.89 9.18 17.29
N SER A 320 5.15 8.95 17.63
CA SER A 320 5.91 7.75 17.24
C SER A 320 5.27 6.49 17.82
N ARG A 321 4.89 6.53 19.13
CA ARG A 321 4.23 5.41 19.80
C ARG A 321 2.87 5.11 19.17
N ALA A 322 2.06 6.13 18.92
CA ALA A 322 0.77 5.97 18.24
C ALA A 322 0.91 5.41 16.82
N SER A 323 1.95 5.82 16.09
CA SER A 323 2.26 5.26 14.77
C SER A 323 2.53 3.76 14.83
N LEU A 324 3.37 3.31 15.77
CA LEU A 324 3.65 1.89 15.99
C LEU A 324 2.39 1.12 16.37
N ASP A 325 1.58 1.68 17.28
CA ASP A 325 0.38 1.06 17.81
C ASP A 325 -0.68 0.82 16.71
N VAL A 326 -0.92 1.81 15.85
CA VAL A 326 -1.82 1.66 14.70
C VAL A 326 -1.38 0.49 13.81
N VAL A 327 -0.10 0.41 13.47
CA VAL A 327 0.39 -0.67 12.61
C VAL A 327 0.27 -2.02 13.30
N GLN A 328 0.63 -2.11 14.58
CA GLN A 328 0.56 -3.35 15.35
C GLN A 328 -0.87 -3.88 15.46
N ARG A 329 -1.84 -3.01 15.73
CA ARG A 329 -3.24 -3.41 15.97
C ARG A 329 -4.04 -3.63 14.70
N HIS A 330 -3.71 -2.97 13.58
CA HIS A 330 -4.56 -2.95 12.40
C HIS A 330 -3.90 -3.47 11.13
N TYR A 331 -2.56 -3.39 11.02
CA TYR A 331 -1.83 -3.68 9.79
C TYR A 331 -0.75 -4.74 9.93
N SER A 332 -0.57 -5.32 11.12
CA SER A 332 0.38 -6.44 11.30
C SER A 332 -0.08 -7.67 10.51
N SER A 333 0.87 -8.46 10.00
CA SER A 333 0.56 -9.66 9.22
C SER A 333 -0.30 -10.67 10.02
N SER A 334 -0.10 -10.76 11.34
CA SER A 334 -0.92 -11.61 12.20
C SER A 334 -2.38 -11.16 12.29
N VAL A 335 -2.65 -9.86 12.33
CA VAL A 335 -4.01 -9.28 12.34
C VAL A 335 -4.67 -9.44 10.98
N VAL A 336 -3.98 -9.04 9.91
CA VAL A 336 -4.53 -9.10 8.55
C VAL A 336 -4.77 -10.55 8.10
N ALA A 337 -3.91 -11.50 8.50
CA ALA A 337 -4.15 -12.92 8.24
C ALA A 337 -5.43 -13.43 8.90
N LYS A 338 -5.75 -12.97 10.12
CA LYS A 338 -7.02 -13.31 10.78
C LYS A 338 -8.22 -12.70 10.05
N MET A 339 -8.10 -11.43 9.60
CA MET A 339 -9.15 -10.80 8.79
C MET A 339 -9.40 -11.59 7.51
N HIS A 340 -8.34 -11.88 6.76
CA HIS A 340 -8.46 -12.63 5.51
C HIS A 340 -9.03 -14.04 5.74
N SER A 341 -8.55 -14.75 6.76
CA SER A 341 -9.03 -16.08 7.10
C SER A 341 -10.52 -16.09 7.47
N ARG A 342 -10.98 -15.07 8.23
CA ARG A 342 -12.41 -14.93 8.56
C ARG A 342 -13.27 -14.77 7.31
N GLU A 343 -12.86 -13.87 6.39
CA GLU A 343 -13.56 -13.65 5.13
C GLU A 343 -13.71 -14.94 4.29
N MET A 344 -12.68 -15.79 4.35
CA MET A 344 -12.68 -17.07 3.63
C MET A 344 -13.52 -18.14 4.33
N LEU A 345 -13.44 -18.25 5.66
CA LEU A 345 -14.25 -19.21 6.43
C LEU A 345 -15.73 -18.92 6.32
N GLU A 346 -16.12 -17.63 6.38
CA GLU A 346 -17.52 -17.22 6.17
C GLU A 346 -18.06 -17.62 4.78
N LEU A 347 -17.19 -17.67 3.78
CA LEU A 347 -17.55 -18.07 2.43
C LEU A 347 -17.60 -19.59 2.26
N LEU A 348 -16.72 -20.33 2.92
CA LEU A 348 -16.61 -21.80 2.83
C LEU A 348 -17.60 -22.53 3.73
N SER A 349 -18.20 -21.86 4.73
CA SER A 349 -19.19 -22.43 5.64
C SER A 349 -20.62 -22.43 5.10
N LYS A 350 -20.83 -21.87 3.90
CA LYS A 350 -22.13 -21.83 3.19
C LYS A 350 -22.23 -22.93 2.16
#